data_db2777963a42343ae100553b2f66205e
#
_entry.id   db2777963a42343ae100553b2f66205e
#
_cell.length_a   1.000
_cell.length_b   1.000
_cell.length_c   1.000
_cell.angle_alpha   90.00
_cell.angle_beta   90.00
_cell.angle_gamma   90.00
#
_symmetry.space_group_name_H-M   'P 1'
#
loop_
_entity.id
_entity.type
_entity.pdbx_description
1 polymer ?
#
loop_
_entity_poly.entity_id
_entity_poly.type
_entity_poly.pdbx_seq_one_letter_code
_entity_poly.pdbx_strand_id
1 'polypeptide(L)'
;MLDGSVSDAIEARSLSFNPNHVDIYSSSWGPMDDGKTVEGPGKLAKKAFLNGISRGRNGKGSIFVWASGNGGPSGDSCNCDGYSTSIYTITISSTSESESIPWYSEACSSTLATTYSSGKVIYSKLYKL
;
A
#
# COMPACT_ATOMS: atom_id res chain seq x y z
N MET A 1 -12.03 3.30 10.17
CA MET A 1 -11.28 4.27 9.36
C MET A 1 -12.00 4.64 8.06
N LEU A 2 -12.74 3.74 7.46
CA LEU A 2 -13.38 3.95 6.14
C LEU A 2 -14.73 4.66 6.18
N ASP A 3 -15.19 5.10 7.34
CA ASP A 3 -16.56 5.58 7.61
C ASP A 3 -16.66 7.12 7.65
N GLY A 4 -15.71 7.82 7.04
CA GLY A 4 -15.68 9.29 7.02
C GLY A 4 -14.41 9.84 6.40
N SER A 5 -14.22 11.16 6.53
CA SER A 5 -13.01 11.82 6.04
C SER A 5 -11.77 11.29 6.75
N VAL A 6 -10.81 10.84 5.99
CA VAL A 6 -9.52 10.41 6.50
C VAL A 6 -8.62 11.63 6.73
N SER A 7 -7.97 11.69 7.89
CA SER A 7 -7.00 12.71 8.23
C SER A 7 -5.73 12.08 8.75
N ASP A 8 -4.61 12.79 8.68
CA ASP A 8 -3.31 12.33 9.20
C ASP A 8 -3.41 11.82 10.66
N ALA A 9 -4.25 12.44 11.48
CA ALA A 9 -4.48 11.99 12.87
C ALA A 9 -5.22 10.64 12.93
N ILE A 10 -6.20 10.40 12.05
CA ILE A 10 -6.93 9.14 11.98
C ILE A 10 -6.02 8.03 11.45
N GLU A 11 -5.23 8.31 10.43
CA GLU A 11 -4.23 7.40 9.89
C GLU A 11 -3.22 6.98 10.96
N ALA A 12 -2.63 7.96 11.65
CA ALA A 12 -1.67 7.71 12.71
C ALA A 12 -2.26 6.85 13.84
N ARG A 13 -3.51 7.11 14.24
CA ARG A 13 -4.21 6.29 15.26
C ARG A 13 -4.45 4.88 14.78
N SER A 14 -4.79 4.69 13.52
CA SER A 14 -5.02 3.36 12.93
C SER A 14 -3.72 2.57 12.86
N LEU A 15 -2.63 3.20 12.40
CA LEU A 15 -1.30 2.59 12.26
C LEU A 15 -0.61 2.33 13.61
N SER A 16 -1.09 2.92 14.68
CA SER A 16 -0.57 2.70 16.04
C SER A 16 -1.58 2.04 16.99
N PHE A 17 -2.65 1.46 16.44
CA PHE A 17 -3.66 0.81 17.24
C PHE A 17 -3.12 -0.48 17.89
N ASN A 18 -3.09 -0.51 19.22
CA ASN A 18 -2.68 -1.67 20.02
C ASN A 18 -1.38 -2.36 19.56
N PRO A 19 -0.25 -1.64 19.50
CA PRO A 19 0.96 -2.06 18.79
C PRO A 19 1.71 -3.24 19.44
N ASN A 20 1.35 -3.60 20.68
CA ASN A 20 1.94 -4.77 21.36
C ASN A 20 1.09 -6.04 21.21
N HIS A 21 -0.09 -5.91 20.61
CA HIS A 21 -1.01 -7.03 20.32
C HIS A 21 -1.10 -7.30 18.82
N VAL A 22 -1.14 -6.25 18.01
CA VAL A 22 -1.19 -6.36 16.53
C VAL A 22 0.20 -6.56 15.99
N ASP A 23 0.44 -7.69 15.36
CA ASP A 23 1.72 -7.99 14.72
C ASP A 23 1.82 -7.37 13.34
N ILE A 24 0.74 -7.44 12.54
CA ILE A 24 0.71 -7.04 11.14
C ILE A 24 -0.45 -6.07 10.92
N TYR A 25 -0.15 -4.93 10.34
CA TYR A 25 -1.13 -3.96 9.86
C TYR A 25 -1.23 -4.12 8.34
N SER A 26 -2.39 -4.57 7.87
CA SER A 26 -2.67 -4.72 6.44
C SER A 26 -3.52 -3.54 5.96
N SER A 27 -3.03 -2.80 4.99
CA SER A 27 -3.63 -1.56 4.50
C SER A 27 -3.88 -1.60 3.00
N SER A 28 -5.14 -1.37 2.62
CA SER A 28 -5.60 -1.30 1.22
C SER A 28 -6.25 0.06 0.95
N TRP A 29 -5.57 1.12 1.33
CA TRP A 29 -5.98 2.52 1.14
C TRP A 29 -4.75 3.37 0.87
N GLY A 30 -4.94 4.55 0.28
CA GLY A 30 -3.86 5.45 -0.07
C GLY A 30 -4.38 6.67 -0.84
N PRO A 31 -3.51 7.34 -1.60
CA PRO A 31 -3.89 8.41 -2.52
C PRO A 31 -4.93 7.96 -3.54
N MET A 32 -5.48 8.91 -4.28
CA MET A 32 -6.38 8.60 -5.39
C MET A 32 -5.61 8.00 -6.57
N ASP A 33 -6.11 6.87 -7.07
CA ASP A 33 -5.56 6.11 -8.21
C ASP A 33 -5.97 6.78 -9.55
N ASP A 34 -5.62 8.05 -9.75
CA ASP A 34 -6.08 8.88 -10.87
C ASP A 34 -5.00 9.20 -11.93
N GLY A 35 -3.80 8.70 -11.75
CA GLY A 35 -2.63 8.94 -12.62
C GLY A 35 -2.06 10.36 -12.50
N LYS A 36 -2.44 11.12 -11.48
CA LYS A 36 -2.02 12.52 -11.30
C LYS A 36 -1.66 12.86 -9.87
N THR A 37 -2.33 12.23 -8.90
CA THR A 37 -2.14 12.53 -7.47
C THR A 37 -0.82 11.95 -6.99
N VAL A 38 0.02 12.82 -6.43
CA VAL A 38 1.26 12.43 -5.74
C VAL A 38 1.10 12.82 -4.28
N GLU A 39 0.86 11.84 -3.45
CA GLU A 39 0.57 12.05 -2.03
C GLU A 39 1.21 10.93 -1.19
N GLY A 40 1.25 11.11 0.11
CA GLY A 40 1.82 10.12 1.03
C GLY A 40 1.52 10.44 2.47
N PRO A 41 2.05 9.65 3.41
CA PRO A 41 1.75 9.78 4.82
C PRO A 41 2.10 11.18 5.35
N GLY A 42 1.16 11.75 6.09
CA GLY A 42 1.36 13.01 6.81
C GLY A 42 2.38 12.88 7.95
N LYS A 43 2.60 13.97 8.68
CA LYS A 43 3.61 14.00 9.76
C LYS A 43 3.30 13.02 10.89
N LEU A 44 2.01 12.87 11.25
CA LEU A 44 1.59 11.98 12.33
C LEU A 44 1.66 10.51 11.88
N ALA A 45 1.23 10.20 10.67
CA ALA A 45 1.34 8.87 10.09
C ALA A 45 2.80 8.42 9.96
N LYS A 46 3.70 9.29 9.50
CA LYS A 46 5.16 9.03 9.48
C LYS A 46 5.71 8.72 10.87
N LYS A 47 5.27 9.45 11.89
CA LYS A 47 5.66 9.20 13.27
C LYS A 47 5.10 7.87 13.78
N ALA A 48 3.88 7.51 13.38
CA ALA A 48 3.29 6.21 13.72
C ALA A 48 4.06 5.05 13.11
N PHE A 49 4.46 5.13 11.85
CA PHE A 49 5.35 4.14 11.22
C PHE A 49 6.65 3.98 11.98
N LEU A 50 7.35 5.08 12.23
CA LEU A 50 8.64 5.05 12.94
C LEU A 50 8.53 4.45 14.35
N ASN A 51 7.48 4.80 15.09
CA ASN A 51 7.22 4.22 16.40
C ASN A 51 6.86 2.73 16.29
N GLY A 52 6.04 2.37 15.32
CA GLY A 52 5.63 0.98 15.08
C GLY A 52 6.82 0.07 14.82
N ILE A 53 7.70 0.42 13.87
CA ILE A 53 8.89 -0.39 13.54
C ILE A 53 9.92 -0.43 14.68
N SER A 54 9.94 0.60 15.54
CA SER A 54 10.93 0.68 16.62
C SER A 54 10.46 0.04 17.93
N ARG A 55 9.17 0.15 18.25
CA ARG A 55 8.62 -0.18 19.58
C ARG A 55 7.47 -1.18 19.53
N GLY A 56 6.84 -1.38 18.37
CA GLY A 56 5.74 -2.33 18.23
C GLY A 56 6.16 -3.75 18.54
N ARG A 57 5.19 -4.62 18.82
CA ARG A 57 5.42 -6.04 19.13
C ARG A 57 6.43 -6.24 20.29
N ASN A 58 6.33 -5.38 21.31
CA ASN A 58 7.27 -5.41 22.44
C ASN A 58 8.74 -5.24 22.00
N GLY A 59 9.00 -4.32 21.09
CA GLY A 59 10.33 -3.99 20.58
C GLY A 59 10.81 -4.82 19.38
N LYS A 60 10.00 -5.76 18.87
CA LYS A 60 10.32 -6.54 17.67
C LYS A 60 10.03 -5.78 16.36
N GLY A 61 9.29 -4.69 16.45
CA GLY A 61 8.81 -3.90 15.32
C GLY A 61 7.51 -4.42 14.71
N SER A 62 6.54 -3.54 14.49
CA SER A 62 5.31 -3.84 13.75
C SER A 62 5.60 -4.04 12.28
N ILE A 63 4.82 -4.88 11.61
CA ILE A 63 4.92 -5.17 10.18
C ILE A 63 3.78 -4.43 9.48
N PHE A 64 4.11 -3.55 8.52
CA PHE A 64 3.14 -2.81 7.74
C PHE A 64 3.11 -3.37 6.31
N VAL A 65 1.97 -3.91 5.89
CA VAL A 65 1.77 -4.44 4.54
C VAL A 65 0.82 -3.52 3.78
N TRP A 66 1.18 -3.15 2.57
CA TRP A 66 0.45 -2.17 1.77
C TRP A 66 0.12 -2.71 0.38
N ALA A 67 -1.09 -2.39 -0.12
CA ALA A 67 -1.46 -2.67 -1.50
C ALA A 67 -0.75 -1.72 -2.46
N SER A 68 -0.46 -2.19 -3.67
CA SER A 68 0.24 -1.41 -4.69
C SER A 68 -0.66 -0.42 -5.46
N GLY A 69 -1.99 -0.42 -5.24
CA GLY A 69 -2.94 0.45 -5.92
C GLY A 69 -3.71 -0.24 -7.05
N ASN A 70 -4.72 0.46 -7.58
CA ASN A 70 -5.65 -0.03 -8.60
C ASN A 70 -5.76 0.92 -9.81
N GLY A 71 -4.85 1.84 -9.97
CA GLY A 71 -4.87 2.89 -10.98
C GLY A 71 -4.38 2.47 -12.38
N GLY A 72 -4.22 1.18 -12.65
CA GLY A 72 -3.81 0.69 -13.96
C GLY A 72 -4.56 1.32 -15.14
N PRO A 73 -5.91 1.45 -15.11
CA PRO A 73 -6.68 2.11 -16.17
C PRO A 73 -6.38 3.59 -16.35
N SER A 74 -5.97 4.26 -15.29
CA SER A 74 -5.58 5.68 -15.28
C SER A 74 -4.11 5.90 -15.68
N GLY A 75 -3.37 4.80 -15.91
CA GLY A 75 -1.93 4.87 -16.12
C GLY A 75 -1.17 5.32 -14.88
N ASP A 76 -1.71 5.06 -13.69
CA ASP A 76 -1.09 5.41 -12.42
C ASP A 76 0.12 4.54 -12.11
N SER A 77 0.96 5.04 -11.24
CA SER A 77 2.17 4.35 -10.80
C SER A 77 2.32 4.46 -9.30
N CYS A 78 2.40 3.33 -8.62
CA CYS A 78 2.63 3.29 -7.19
C CYS A 78 3.98 3.90 -6.75
N ASN A 79 4.85 4.29 -7.66
CA ASN A 79 6.00 5.14 -7.34
C ASN A 79 5.59 6.55 -6.89
N CYS A 80 4.37 7.00 -7.24
CA CYS A 80 3.82 8.30 -6.84
C CYS A 80 3.06 8.23 -5.49
N ASP A 81 2.85 7.03 -4.96
CA ASP A 81 2.23 6.79 -3.66
C ASP A 81 3.30 6.67 -2.57
N GLY A 82 3.32 7.63 -1.68
CA GLY A 82 4.28 7.67 -0.56
C GLY A 82 4.06 6.63 0.53
N TYR A 83 2.94 5.89 0.51
CA TYR A 83 2.73 4.74 1.40
C TYR A 83 3.38 3.49 0.82
N SER A 84 3.12 3.19 -0.46
CA SER A 84 3.72 2.04 -1.13
C SER A 84 5.22 2.19 -1.38
N THR A 85 5.74 3.41 -1.49
CA THR A 85 7.18 3.69 -1.60
C THR A 85 7.89 3.89 -0.27
N SER A 86 7.16 3.81 0.84
CA SER A 86 7.74 3.98 2.17
C SER A 86 8.72 2.85 2.51
N ILE A 87 9.87 3.20 3.08
CA ILE A 87 10.83 2.21 3.62
C ILE A 87 10.27 1.41 4.81
N TYR A 88 9.13 1.80 5.35
CA TYR A 88 8.47 1.17 6.49
C TYR A 88 7.40 0.17 6.10
N THR A 89 7.08 0.07 4.81
CA THR A 89 6.00 -0.78 4.29
C THR A 89 6.53 -1.89 3.39
N ILE A 90 5.84 -3.01 3.41
CA ILE A 90 6.02 -4.12 2.47
C ILE A 90 4.91 -3.99 1.43
N THR A 91 5.25 -3.54 0.23
CA THR A 91 4.27 -3.33 -0.83
C THR A 91 4.07 -4.60 -1.63
N ILE A 92 2.80 -5.00 -1.73
CA ILE A 92 2.36 -6.24 -2.37
C ILE A 92 1.47 -5.89 -3.56
N SER A 93 1.82 -6.43 -4.72
CA SER A 93 1.02 -6.35 -5.95
C SER A 93 0.06 -7.53 -6.07
N SER A 94 -0.70 -7.55 -7.14
CA SER A 94 -1.72 -8.54 -7.44
C SER A 94 -1.36 -9.36 -8.69
N THR A 95 -1.73 -10.64 -8.67
CA THR A 95 -1.76 -11.49 -9.85
C THR A 95 -3.10 -12.24 -9.92
N SER A 96 -3.55 -12.59 -11.12
CA SER A 96 -4.75 -13.40 -11.30
C SER A 96 -4.46 -14.88 -11.01
N GLU A 97 -5.52 -15.69 -10.97
CA GLU A 97 -5.43 -17.15 -10.86
C GLU A 97 -4.53 -17.79 -11.94
N SER A 98 -4.49 -17.18 -13.13
CA SER A 98 -3.65 -17.64 -14.25
C SER A 98 -2.25 -16.99 -14.26
N GLU A 99 -1.80 -16.43 -13.14
CA GLU A 99 -0.49 -15.78 -12.99
C GLU A 99 -0.28 -14.59 -13.93
N SER A 100 -1.36 -13.96 -14.34
CA SER A 100 -1.35 -12.81 -15.24
C SER A 100 -1.62 -11.53 -14.48
N ILE A 101 -1.16 -10.40 -15.01
CA ILE A 101 -1.34 -9.08 -14.40
C ILE A 101 -2.82 -8.68 -14.51
N PRO A 102 -3.52 -8.37 -13.40
CA PRO A 102 -4.89 -7.86 -13.43
C PRO A 102 -4.97 -6.49 -14.10
N TRP A 103 -6.13 -6.18 -14.65
CA TRP A 103 -6.38 -4.94 -15.39
C TRP A 103 -6.17 -3.66 -14.57
N TYR A 104 -6.34 -3.73 -13.27
CA TYR A 104 -6.20 -2.60 -12.36
C TYR A 104 -4.79 -2.42 -11.80
N SER A 105 -3.89 -3.37 -12.05
CA SER A 105 -2.57 -3.38 -11.43
C SER A 105 -1.73 -2.18 -11.83
N GLU A 106 -1.05 -1.61 -10.87
CA GLU A 106 -0.03 -0.59 -11.09
C GLU A 106 1.36 -1.21 -11.13
N ALA A 107 2.24 -0.61 -11.92
CA ALA A 107 3.63 -1.00 -12.02
C ALA A 107 4.52 0.00 -11.28
N CYS A 108 5.29 -0.49 -10.31
CA CYS A 108 6.30 0.31 -9.62
C CYS A 108 7.43 -0.54 -9.07
N SER A 109 8.56 0.11 -8.84
CA SER A 109 9.78 -0.53 -8.32
C SER A 109 9.72 -0.84 -6.82
N SER A 110 8.77 -0.29 -6.08
CA SER A 110 8.60 -0.52 -4.64
C SER A 110 7.91 -1.85 -4.30
N THR A 111 7.32 -2.53 -5.29
CA THR A 111 6.66 -3.82 -5.09
C THR A 111 7.69 -4.89 -4.74
N LEU A 112 7.54 -5.50 -3.57
CA LEU A 112 8.46 -6.53 -3.07
C LEU A 112 7.99 -7.95 -3.38
N ALA A 113 6.67 -8.16 -3.51
CA ALA A 113 6.07 -9.45 -3.80
C ALA A 113 4.70 -9.28 -4.46
N THR A 114 4.13 -10.39 -4.91
CA THR A 114 2.81 -10.45 -5.54
C THR A 114 2.01 -11.57 -4.89
N THR A 115 0.70 -11.36 -4.75
CA THR A 115 -0.23 -12.37 -4.25
C THR A 115 -1.42 -12.53 -5.17
N TYR A 116 -2.08 -13.69 -5.09
CA TYR A 116 -3.29 -13.96 -5.87
C TYR A 116 -4.43 -13.04 -5.46
N SER A 117 -5.11 -12.49 -6.45
CA SER A 117 -6.26 -11.63 -6.32
C SER A 117 -7.24 -11.87 -7.46
N SER A 118 -8.42 -11.27 -7.38
CA SER A 118 -9.43 -11.35 -8.44
C SER A 118 -9.11 -10.40 -9.59
N GLY A 119 -9.71 -10.63 -10.74
CA GLY A 119 -9.67 -9.74 -11.88
C GLY A 119 -9.58 -10.47 -13.20
N LYS A 120 -10.20 -9.91 -14.24
CA LYS A 120 -10.01 -10.36 -15.62
C LYS A 120 -8.63 -9.89 -16.09
N VAL A 121 -7.94 -10.76 -16.80
CA VAL A 121 -6.69 -10.40 -17.47
C VAL A 121 -7.02 -9.47 -18.64
N ILE A 122 -6.41 -8.31 -18.72
CA ILE A 122 -6.35 -7.59 -19.97
C ILE A 122 -5.25 -8.25 -20.80
N TYR A 123 -5.61 -8.88 -21.89
CA TYR A 123 -4.67 -9.15 -22.96
C TYR A 123 -4.33 -7.79 -23.60
N SER A 124 -3.68 -6.92 -22.91
CA SER A 124 -3.19 -5.70 -23.47
C SER A 124 -1.74 -5.90 -23.87
N LYS A 125 -1.53 -5.71 -25.15
CA LYS A 125 -0.26 -5.31 -25.73
C LYS A 125 0.57 -4.52 -24.69
N LEU A 126 1.83 -4.93 -24.57
CA LEU A 126 2.91 -4.11 -24.11
C LEU A 126 3.18 -4.03 -22.59
N TYR A 127 4.00 -4.94 -22.11
CA TYR A 127 5.29 -4.42 -21.65
C TYR A 127 6.38 -5.26 -22.34
N LYS A 128 6.80 -4.82 -23.52
CA LYS A 128 8.14 -5.14 -24.00
C LYS A 128 9.09 -4.27 -23.18
N LEU A 129 9.80 -4.93 -22.28
CA LEU A 129 11.05 -4.42 -21.76
C LEU A 129 12.05 -4.26 -22.92
#